data_acb72e7c602dd2744cf31582ef85c8d0
#
_entry.id   acb72e7c602dd2744cf31582ef85c8d0
#
_cell.length_a   1.000
_cell.length_b   1.000
_cell.length_c   1.000
_cell.angle_alpha   90.00
_cell.angle_beta   90.00
_cell.angle_gamma   90.00
#
_symmetry.space_group_name_H-M   'P 1'
#
loop_
_entity.id
_entity.type
_entity.pdbx_description
1 polymer ?
#
loop_
_entity_poly.entity_id
_entity_poly.type
_entity_poly.pdbx_seq_one_letter_code
_entity_poly.pdbx_strand_id
1 'polypeptide(L)'
;MLKLISWNIAGRLSSVNHQIDYLLDGKFDIICLQEVISKTQGVITKKLENFEYNTISSVLNEELSTTGRHKYNLLIFSKAEIIKSKPPHEIKWREKYLSGILKFDSKELEVTTMHVPPGSSNGIEKIISIEQFYKNIIDSENQYRIVCGDWNTPRREYENGDIKTWMKTGGRIGEGERWDKGERLLLEELRNIGIHDSFRHLNGYGIKEYSWYINTKGDVKGRRYDHIHSSDT
;
A
#
# COMPACT_ATOMS: atom_id res chain seq x y z
N MET A 1 7.88 20.96 -3.60
CA MET A 1 6.64 20.14 -3.54
C MET A 1 7.05 18.69 -3.72
N LEU A 2 6.74 17.79 -2.78
CA LEU A 2 7.07 16.37 -2.83
C LEU A 2 6.12 15.64 -3.80
N LYS A 3 6.66 14.84 -4.72
CA LYS A 3 5.90 14.06 -5.69
C LYS A 3 6.05 12.56 -5.39
N LEU A 4 4.95 11.92 -5.01
CA LEU A 4 4.93 10.49 -4.65
C LEU A 4 4.01 9.71 -5.60
N ILE A 5 4.42 8.49 -5.91
CA ILE A 5 3.56 7.47 -6.54
C ILE A 5 3.51 6.20 -5.68
N SER A 6 2.32 5.63 -5.54
CA SER A 6 2.10 4.27 -5.04
C SER A 6 1.50 3.43 -6.16
N TRP A 7 2.13 2.31 -6.50
CA TRP A 7 1.72 1.52 -7.66
C TRP A 7 1.91 0.02 -7.46
N ASN A 8 0.82 -0.73 -7.53
CA ASN A 8 0.87 -2.19 -7.67
C ASN A 8 1.24 -2.55 -9.12
N ILE A 9 2.45 -3.07 -9.34
CA ILE A 9 2.99 -3.39 -10.68
C ILE A 9 2.63 -4.80 -11.15
N ALA A 10 1.84 -5.55 -10.36
CA ALA A 10 1.27 -6.87 -10.69
C ALA A 10 2.30 -7.95 -11.08
N GLY A 11 3.56 -7.83 -10.68
CA GLY A 11 4.62 -8.81 -10.95
C GLY A 11 4.85 -9.13 -12.45
N ARG A 12 4.58 -8.18 -13.34
CA ARG A 12 4.62 -8.41 -14.80
C ARG A 12 6.04 -8.37 -15.33
N LEU A 13 6.51 -9.49 -15.93
CA LEU A 13 7.82 -9.56 -16.57
C LEU A 13 7.88 -8.79 -17.90
N SER A 14 6.86 -8.95 -18.74
CA SER A 14 6.85 -8.38 -20.09
C SER A 14 6.72 -6.85 -20.12
N SER A 15 6.17 -6.25 -19.08
CA SER A 15 5.91 -4.80 -19.00
C SER A 15 6.90 -4.06 -18.13
N VAL A 16 7.87 -4.74 -17.51
CA VAL A 16 8.74 -4.14 -16.48
C VAL A 16 9.52 -2.92 -17.03
N ASN A 17 10.01 -2.98 -18.24
CA ASN A 17 10.74 -1.86 -18.85
C ASN A 17 9.83 -0.64 -19.06
N HIS A 18 8.63 -0.81 -19.60
CA HIS A 18 7.67 0.28 -19.75
C HIS A 18 7.22 0.86 -18.40
N GLN A 19 7.10 0.01 -17.36
CA GLN A 19 6.81 0.49 -16.01
C GLN A 19 7.95 1.35 -15.46
N ILE A 20 9.20 0.92 -15.67
CA ILE A 20 10.38 1.70 -15.27
C ILE A 20 10.45 3.04 -16.02
N ASP A 21 10.26 3.02 -17.36
CA ASP A 21 10.28 4.24 -18.17
C ASP A 21 9.22 5.24 -17.68
N TYR A 22 7.99 4.77 -17.40
CA TYR A 22 6.94 5.61 -16.81
C TYR A 22 7.34 6.22 -15.46
N LEU A 23 8.00 5.44 -14.58
CA LEU A 23 8.45 5.93 -13.28
C LEU A 23 9.53 7.01 -13.42
N LEU A 24 10.46 6.84 -14.37
CA LEU A 24 11.53 7.81 -14.64
C LEU A 24 10.98 9.09 -15.27
N ASP A 25 10.09 8.97 -16.26
CA ASP A 25 9.44 10.11 -16.92
C ASP A 25 8.59 10.92 -15.93
N GLY A 26 8.00 10.23 -14.96
CA GLY A 26 7.19 10.82 -13.91
C GLY A 26 7.97 11.74 -12.97
N LYS A 27 9.30 11.60 -12.86
CA LYS A 27 10.18 12.39 -11.98
C LYS A 27 9.65 12.45 -10.55
N PHE A 28 9.30 11.30 -9.99
CA PHE A 28 8.82 11.19 -8.62
C PHE A 28 9.97 11.32 -7.63
N ASP A 29 9.73 11.96 -6.48
CA ASP A 29 10.68 12.00 -5.38
C ASP A 29 10.66 10.71 -4.58
N ILE A 30 9.46 10.10 -4.47
CA ILE A 30 9.23 8.85 -3.76
C ILE A 30 8.40 7.91 -4.64
N ILE A 31 8.83 6.64 -4.72
CA ILE A 31 8.15 5.59 -5.48
C ILE A 31 7.91 4.41 -4.54
N CYS A 32 6.66 4.03 -4.34
CA CYS A 32 6.24 2.88 -3.53
C CYS A 32 5.65 1.81 -4.46
N LEU A 33 6.32 0.67 -4.58
CA LEU A 33 5.90 -0.42 -5.46
C LEU A 33 5.38 -1.62 -4.68
N GLN A 34 4.24 -2.16 -5.11
CA GLN A 34 3.67 -3.39 -4.60
C GLN A 34 3.71 -4.48 -5.68
N GLU A 35 3.65 -5.74 -5.26
CA GLU A 35 3.72 -6.94 -6.10
C GLU A 35 4.99 -7.04 -6.95
N VAL A 36 6.14 -6.63 -6.42
CA VAL A 36 7.44 -6.86 -7.06
C VAL A 36 7.84 -8.32 -6.87
N ILE A 37 8.16 -9.03 -7.95
CA ILE A 37 8.65 -10.41 -7.89
C ILE A 37 10.18 -10.47 -7.95
N SER A 38 10.78 -11.56 -7.44
CA SER A 38 12.23 -11.73 -7.39
C SER A 38 12.92 -11.54 -8.75
N LYS A 39 12.27 -11.96 -9.85
CA LYS A 39 12.81 -11.84 -11.21
C LYS A 39 12.88 -10.40 -11.72
N THR A 40 12.02 -9.50 -11.27
CA THR A 40 11.98 -8.09 -11.71
C THR A 40 12.65 -7.15 -10.74
N GLN A 41 12.77 -7.53 -9.46
CA GLN A 41 13.35 -6.67 -8.43
C GLN A 41 14.72 -6.12 -8.81
N GLY A 42 15.67 -6.98 -9.17
CA GLY A 42 17.02 -6.57 -9.51
C GLY A 42 17.09 -5.62 -10.72
N VAL A 43 16.23 -5.83 -11.72
CA VAL A 43 16.15 -4.97 -12.92
C VAL A 43 15.63 -3.58 -12.53
N ILE A 44 14.54 -3.51 -11.75
CA ILE A 44 13.93 -2.25 -11.31
C ILE A 44 14.93 -1.49 -10.42
N THR A 45 15.49 -2.16 -9.41
CA THR A 45 16.43 -1.56 -8.46
C THR A 45 17.64 -0.96 -9.17
N LYS A 46 18.35 -1.78 -9.96
CA LYS A 46 19.52 -1.32 -10.70
C LYS A 46 19.22 -0.13 -11.62
N LYS A 47 18.08 -0.15 -12.30
CA LYS A 47 17.71 0.92 -13.21
C LYS A 47 17.43 2.22 -12.46
N LEU A 48 16.65 2.19 -11.37
CA LEU A 48 16.33 3.38 -10.59
C LEU A 48 17.54 3.92 -9.81
N GLU A 49 18.41 3.06 -9.28
CA GLU A 49 19.67 3.47 -8.63
C GLU A 49 20.60 4.21 -9.59
N ASN A 50 20.64 3.84 -10.89
CA ASN A 50 21.37 4.59 -11.90
C ASN A 50 20.82 6.02 -12.12
N PHE A 51 19.63 6.31 -11.65
CA PHE A 51 19.00 7.63 -11.62
C PHE A 51 18.96 8.23 -10.21
N GLU A 52 19.91 7.86 -9.36
CA GLU A 52 20.13 8.40 -8.01
C GLU A 52 18.98 8.18 -7.02
N TYR A 53 18.23 7.07 -7.17
CA TYR A 53 17.30 6.67 -6.13
C TYR A 53 17.97 5.76 -5.11
N ASN A 54 17.76 6.05 -3.84
CA ASN A 54 18.04 5.15 -2.72
C ASN A 54 16.89 4.13 -2.61
N THR A 55 17.20 2.88 -2.28
CA THR A 55 16.23 1.78 -2.30
C THR A 55 16.18 1.04 -0.97
N ILE A 56 14.97 0.75 -0.49
CA ILE A 56 14.71 -0.23 0.57
C ILE A 56 13.68 -1.25 0.12
N SER A 57 13.77 -2.47 0.68
CA SER A 57 12.85 -3.57 0.40
C SER A 57 12.27 -4.18 1.69
N SER A 58 11.07 -4.75 1.63
CA SER A 58 10.43 -5.37 2.80
C SER A 58 11.21 -6.60 3.27
N VAL A 59 11.60 -7.47 2.35
CA VAL A 59 12.48 -8.63 2.61
C VAL A 59 13.58 -8.70 1.56
N LEU A 60 14.63 -9.46 1.83
CA LEU A 60 15.69 -9.72 0.85
C LEU A 60 15.12 -10.57 -0.30
N ASN A 61 15.71 -10.43 -1.49
CA ASN A 61 15.20 -11.10 -2.69
C ASN A 61 15.27 -12.64 -2.58
N GLU A 62 16.29 -13.15 -1.91
CA GLU A 62 16.48 -14.58 -1.63
C GLU A 62 15.49 -15.14 -0.61
N GLU A 63 14.87 -14.30 0.21
CA GLU A 63 13.82 -14.70 1.17
C GLU A 63 12.45 -14.84 0.50
N LEU A 64 12.28 -14.34 -0.73
CA LEU A 64 11.01 -14.42 -1.45
C LEU A 64 10.76 -15.83 -2.00
N SER A 65 9.56 -16.32 -1.80
CA SER A 65 9.09 -17.49 -2.53
C SER A 65 9.00 -17.19 -4.04
N THR A 66 9.34 -18.16 -4.86
CA THR A 66 9.17 -18.05 -6.32
C THR A 66 7.72 -18.29 -6.76
N THR A 67 6.89 -18.85 -5.89
CA THR A 67 5.49 -19.23 -6.17
C THR A 67 4.58 -18.91 -4.98
N GLY A 68 3.28 -18.95 -5.21
CA GLY A 68 2.28 -18.83 -4.15
C GLY A 68 2.09 -17.41 -3.61
N ARG A 69 1.71 -17.35 -2.34
CA ARG A 69 1.24 -16.10 -1.69
C ARG A 69 2.38 -15.16 -1.26
N HIS A 70 3.57 -15.72 -1.04
CA HIS A 70 4.76 -15.02 -0.52
C HIS A 70 5.79 -14.65 -1.60
N LYS A 71 5.38 -14.60 -2.87
CA LYS A 71 6.25 -14.30 -4.01
C LYS A 71 6.40 -12.80 -4.30
N TYR A 72 5.64 -11.96 -3.64
CA TYR A 72 5.58 -10.53 -3.91
C TYR A 72 6.24 -9.72 -2.80
N ASN A 73 7.15 -8.84 -3.18
CA ASN A 73 7.87 -7.91 -2.33
C ASN A 73 7.31 -6.50 -2.45
N LEU A 74 7.69 -5.64 -1.52
CA LEU A 74 7.49 -4.20 -1.56
C LEU A 74 8.84 -3.52 -1.71
N LEU A 75 8.88 -2.45 -2.50
CA LEU A 75 10.04 -1.58 -2.63
C LEU A 75 9.63 -0.13 -2.40
N ILE A 76 10.49 0.63 -1.72
CA ILE A 76 10.43 2.09 -1.69
C ILE A 76 11.73 2.61 -2.29
N PHE A 77 11.59 3.53 -3.23
CA PHE A 77 12.67 4.30 -3.80
C PHE A 77 12.50 5.77 -3.43
N SER A 78 13.60 6.44 -3.15
CA SER A 78 13.59 7.85 -2.79
C SER A 78 14.80 8.60 -3.34
N LYS A 79 14.60 9.84 -3.78
CA LYS A 79 15.69 10.77 -4.10
C LYS A 79 16.46 11.24 -2.87
N ALA A 80 15.78 11.32 -1.72
CA ALA A 80 16.42 11.57 -0.43
C ALA A 80 16.99 10.27 0.16
N GLU A 81 17.90 10.40 1.11
CA GLU A 81 18.34 9.25 1.91
C GLU A 81 17.14 8.62 2.61
N ILE A 82 17.03 7.30 2.53
CA ILE A 82 15.99 6.53 3.18
C ILE A 82 16.59 5.40 4.01
N ILE A 83 16.15 5.29 5.27
CA ILE A 83 16.56 4.24 6.19
C ILE A 83 15.35 3.35 6.47
N LYS A 84 15.50 2.04 6.25
CA LYS A 84 14.43 1.08 6.56
C LYS A 84 14.11 1.11 8.05
N SER A 85 12.84 1.35 8.38
CA SER A 85 12.35 1.31 9.75
C SER A 85 12.03 -0.13 10.17
N LYS A 86 12.34 -0.45 11.42
CA LYS A 86 11.92 -1.72 12.02
C LYS A 86 10.50 -1.55 12.57
N PRO A 87 9.52 -2.38 12.16
CA PRO A 87 8.18 -2.33 12.74
C PRO A 87 8.24 -2.55 14.26
N PRO A 88 7.52 -1.76 15.08
CA PRO A 88 7.47 -1.94 16.53
C PRO A 88 6.87 -3.29 16.94
N HIS A 89 6.00 -3.85 16.14
CA HIS A 89 5.35 -5.14 16.40
C HIS A 89 5.63 -6.14 15.29
N GLU A 90 5.53 -7.43 15.65
CA GLU A 90 5.68 -8.53 14.71
C GLU A 90 4.62 -8.49 13.60
N ILE A 91 5.06 -8.74 12.37
CA ILE A 91 4.23 -8.84 11.18
C ILE A 91 4.45 -10.23 10.58
N LYS A 92 3.39 -11.04 10.55
CA LYS A 92 3.41 -12.41 10.04
C LYS A 92 3.84 -12.48 8.56
N TRP A 93 3.33 -11.54 7.74
CA TRP A 93 3.66 -11.45 6.31
C TRP A 93 4.56 -10.25 6.07
N ARG A 94 5.85 -10.40 6.45
CA ARG A 94 6.86 -9.33 6.43
C ARG A 94 7.03 -8.70 5.05
N GLU A 95 6.88 -9.49 3.99
CA GLU A 95 6.98 -9.05 2.60
C GLU A 95 5.81 -8.14 2.16
N LYS A 96 4.78 -7.98 3.01
CA LYS A 96 3.58 -7.18 2.74
C LYS A 96 3.54 -5.84 3.47
N TYR A 97 4.56 -5.52 4.23
CA TYR A 97 4.67 -4.26 4.97
C TYR A 97 6.10 -3.73 4.88
N LEU A 98 6.25 -2.48 4.53
CA LEU A 98 7.55 -1.82 4.47
C LEU A 98 7.41 -0.37 4.94
N SER A 99 8.22 0.03 5.90
CA SER A 99 8.34 1.40 6.35
C SER A 99 9.80 1.87 6.25
N GLY A 100 9.98 3.13 5.90
CA GLY A 100 11.26 3.79 5.84
C GLY A 100 11.14 5.24 6.27
N ILE A 101 12.22 5.75 6.87
CA ILE A 101 12.36 7.13 7.32
C ILE A 101 13.24 7.86 6.31
N LEU A 102 12.69 8.92 5.72
CA LEU A 102 13.39 9.85 4.85
C LEU A 102 13.80 11.07 5.67
N LYS A 103 15.03 11.54 5.47
CA LYS A 103 15.54 12.74 6.11
C LYS A 103 15.51 13.92 5.14
N PHE A 104 14.83 14.98 5.52
CA PHE A 104 14.76 16.25 4.81
C PHE A 104 15.20 17.36 5.76
N ASP A 105 16.44 17.84 5.62
CA ASP A 105 17.02 18.87 6.49
C ASP A 105 16.84 18.53 7.99
N SER A 106 15.90 19.21 8.66
CA SER A 106 15.61 19.03 10.09
C SER A 106 14.37 18.17 10.37
N LYS A 107 13.70 17.63 9.33
CA LYS A 107 12.45 16.87 9.46
C LYS A 107 12.65 15.44 9.00
N GLU A 108 11.95 14.53 9.65
CA GLU A 108 11.85 13.14 9.25
C GLU A 108 10.45 12.84 8.73
N LEU A 109 10.38 12.20 7.57
CA LEU A 109 9.13 11.72 6.97
C LEU A 109 9.14 10.19 6.97
N GLU A 110 8.22 9.59 7.69
CA GLU A 110 7.99 8.15 7.58
C GLU A 110 7.08 7.85 6.40
N VAL A 111 7.54 6.96 5.52
CA VAL A 111 6.76 6.44 4.40
C VAL A 111 6.54 4.96 4.61
N THR A 112 5.29 4.57 4.78
CA THR A 112 4.87 3.18 4.91
C THR A 112 4.09 2.76 3.68
N THR A 113 4.51 1.67 3.05
CA THR A 113 3.75 1.02 1.98
C THR A 113 3.35 -0.39 2.38
N MET A 114 2.15 -0.80 1.96
CA MET A 114 1.63 -2.12 2.26
C MET A 114 0.86 -2.72 1.09
N HIS A 115 0.82 -4.06 1.07
CA HIS A 115 -0.04 -4.82 0.17
C HIS A 115 -0.92 -5.75 1.00
N VAL A 116 -2.12 -5.34 1.30
CA VAL A 116 -3.07 -6.15 2.06
C VAL A 116 -3.50 -7.37 1.24
N PRO A 117 -3.37 -8.60 1.75
CA PRO A 117 -3.74 -9.79 1.01
C PRO A 117 -5.22 -9.75 0.59
N PRO A 118 -5.59 -10.08 -0.66
CA PRO A 118 -6.99 -10.14 -1.07
C PRO A 118 -7.76 -11.22 -0.29
N GLY A 119 -8.91 -10.85 0.28
CA GLY A 119 -9.70 -11.76 1.12
C GLY A 119 -10.27 -12.95 0.37
N SER A 120 -10.50 -12.82 -0.94
CA SER A 120 -11.01 -13.91 -1.79
C SER A 120 -10.10 -15.14 -1.82
N SER A 121 -8.78 -14.94 -1.74
CA SER A 121 -7.78 -16.02 -1.78
C SER A 121 -7.11 -16.31 -0.45
N ASN A 122 -7.21 -15.40 0.54
CA ASN A 122 -6.48 -15.52 1.81
C ASN A 122 -7.39 -15.56 3.04
N GLY A 123 -8.70 -15.38 2.87
CA GLY A 123 -9.65 -15.46 3.97
C GLY A 123 -9.33 -14.48 5.09
N ILE A 124 -9.41 -14.97 6.33
CA ILE A 124 -9.19 -14.17 7.54
C ILE A 124 -7.76 -13.58 7.65
N GLU A 125 -6.78 -14.14 6.94
CA GLU A 125 -5.41 -13.60 6.91
C GLU A 125 -5.37 -12.14 6.41
N LYS A 126 -6.34 -11.73 5.58
CA LYS A 126 -6.52 -10.32 5.21
C LYS A 126 -6.70 -9.45 6.44
N ILE A 127 -7.61 -9.83 7.33
CA ILE A 127 -7.96 -9.03 8.51
C ILE A 127 -6.83 -9.07 9.53
N ILE A 128 -6.22 -10.24 9.75
CA ILE A 128 -5.05 -10.37 10.63
C ILE A 128 -3.93 -9.45 10.14
N SER A 129 -3.67 -9.40 8.83
CA SER A 129 -2.65 -8.50 8.28
C SER A 129 -3.01 -7.04 8.50
N ILE A 130 -4.26 -6.64 8.27
CA ILE A 130 -4.72 -5.26 8.51
C ILE A 130 -4.54 -4.89 10.00
N GLU A 131 -4.97 -5.75 10.92
CA GLU A 131 -4.82 -5.53 12.36
C GLU A 131 -3.34 -5.33 12.76
N GLN A 132 -2.43 -6.16 12.21
CA GLN A 132 -1.00 -6.03 12.44
C GLN A 132 -0.42 -4.74 11.82
N PHE A 133 -0.80 -4.40 10.59
CA PHE A 133 -0.35 -3.18 9.92
C PHE A 133 -0.82 -1.94 10.65
N TYR A 134 -2.12 -1.87 10.98
CA TYR A 134 -2.70 -0.76 11.75
C TYR A 134 -1.98 -0.55 13.08
N LYS A 135 -1.74 -1.63 13.84
CA LYS A 135 -1.01 -1.55 15.11
C LYS A 135 0.38 -0.95 14.93
N ASN A 136 1.10 -1.34 13.89
CA ASN A 136 2.43 -0.78 13.61
C ASN A 136 2.37 0.70 13.20
N ILE A 137 1.30 1.11 12.50
CA ILE A 137 1.12 2.51 12.11
C ILE A 137 0.78 3.39 13.32
N ILE A 138 -0.12 2.96 14.21
CA ILE A 138 -0.54 3.79 15.34
C ILE A 138 0.55 3.93 16.42
N ASP A 139 1.42 2.93 16.54
CA ASP A 139 2.52 2.91 17.51
C ASP A 139 3.82 3.52 16.95
N SER A 140 3.78 4.12 15.76
CA SER A 140 4.90 4.94 15.24
C SER A 140 4.93 6.30 15.91
N GLU A 141 6.13 6.74 16.33
CA GLU A 141 6.38 8.02 16.99
C GLU A 141 6.61 9.18 16.00
N ASN A 142 6.69 8.90 14.69
CA ASN A 142 6.97 9.93 13.69
C ASN A 142 5.76 10.86 13.48
N GLN A 143 6.02 12.16 13.50
CA GLN A 143 4.99 13.19 13.31
C GLN A 143 4.52 13.26 11.85
N TYR A 144 5.47 13.27 10.89
CA TYR A 144 5.14 13.35 9.47
C TYR A 144 5.10 11.96 8.87
N ARG A 145 3.94 11.56 8.36
CA ARG A 145 3.73 10.18 7.88
C ARG A 145 2.94 10.15 6.58
N ILE A 146 3.36 9.25 5.69
CA ILE A 146 2.59 8.83 4.52
C ILE A 146 2.38 7.32 4.63
N VAL A 147 1.13 6.90 4.49
CA VAL A 147 0.73 5.48 4.47
C VAL A 147 0.04 5.20 3.15
N CYS A 148 0.59 4.29 2.35
CA CYS A 148 0.07 4.04 1.00
C CYS A 148 0.12 2.55 0.62
N GLY A 149 -0.46 2.21 -0.52
CA GLY A 149 -0.38 0.90 -1.12
C GLY A 149 -1.70 0.33 -1.59
N ASP A 150 -1.68 -0.93 -2.00
CA ASP A 150 -2.87 -1.69 -2.37
C ASP A 150 -3.48 -2.36 -1.12
N TRP A 151 -4.64 -1.86 -0.70
CA TRP A 151 -5.32 -2.35 0.50
C TRP A 151 -6.42 -3.40 0.20
N ASN A 152 -6.69 -3.66 -1.08
CA ASN A 152 -7.73 -4.60 -1.51
C ASN A 152 -9.10 -4.34 -0.86
N THR A 153 -9.37 -3.10 -0.46
CA THR A 153 -10.59 -2.58 0.21
C THR A 153 -10.75 -1.09 -0.11
N PRO A 154 -11.96 -0.51 -0.06
CA PRO A 154 -13.26 -1.10 0.27
C PRO A 154 -13.95 -1.80 -0.91
N ARG A 155 -15.03 -2.49 -0.63
CA ARG A 155 -15.91 -3.01 -1.68
C ARG A 155 -16.60 -1.88 -2.47
N ARG A 156 -16.97 -0.79 -1.77
CA ARG A 156 -17.61 0.41 -2.35
C ARG A 156 -17.50 1.59 -1.39
N GLU A 157 -17.33 2.77 -1.96
CA GLU A 157 -17.51 4.05 -1.28
C GLU A 157 -18.77 4.73 -1.84
N TYR A 158 -19.53 5.41 -0.97
CA TYR A 158 -20.72 6.15 -1.33
C TYR A 158 -20.45 7.66 -1.31
N GLU A 159 -21.27 8.44 -2.01
CA GLU A 159 -21.13 9.90 -2.13
C GLU A 159 -21.27 10.64 -0.79
N ASN A 160 -21.99 10.07 0.15
CA ASN A 160 -22.13 10.59 1.52
C ASN A 160 -20.94 10.25 2.43
N GLY A 161 -19.94 9.55 1.93
CA GLY A 161 -18.77 9.13 2.69
C GLY A 161 -18.89 7.76 3.36
N ASP A 162 -20.05 7.12 3.29
CA ASP A 162 -20.21 5.77 3.83
C ASP A 162 -19.36 4.76 3.04
N ILE A 163 -18.88 3.76 3.75
CA ILE A 163 -18.04 2.70 3.20
C ILE A 163 -18.74 1.34 3.36
N LYS A 164 -18.77 0.58 2.26
CA LYS A 164 -19.16 -0.83 2.28
C LYS A 164 -17.91 -1.70 2.21
N THR A 165 -17.66 -2.45 3.27
CA THR A 165 -16.57 -3.42 3.36
C THR A 165 -16.88 -4.72 2.61
N TRP A 166 -15.91 -5.64 2.57
CA TRP A 166 -16.10 -6.98 2.01
C TRP A 166 -16.73 -7.97 2.99
N MET A 167 -17.26 -7.50 4.11
CA MET A 167 -17.98 -8.36 5.06
C MET A 167 -19.01 -9.23 4.33
N LYS A 168 -18.96 -10.52 4.58
CA LYS A 168 -19.96 -11.47 4.06
C LYS A 168 -21.15 -11.54 5.04
N THR A 169 -22.32 -11.19 4.55
CA THR A 169 -23.58 -11.52 5.22
C THR A 169 -23.85 -13.02 5.04
N GLY A 170 -23.93 -13.78 6.12
CA GLY A 170 -24.15 -15.23 6.09
C GLY A 170 -22.91 -16.07 6.43
N GLY A 171 -21.82 -15.46 6.86
CA GLY A 171 -20.66 -16.15 7.44
C GLY A 171 -20.93 -16.67 8.86
N ARG A 172 -19.94 -17.33 9.45
CA ARG A 172 -20.00 -17.74 10.86
C ARG A 172 -20.17 -16.52 11.76
N ILE A 173 -20.94 -16.66 12.84
CA ILE A 173 -21.15 -15.60 13.85
C ILE A 173 -19.77 -15.11 14.33
N GLY A 174 -19.57 -13.78 14.25
CA GLY A 174 -18.33 -13.11 14.64
C GLY A 174 -17.31 -12.84 13.53
N GLU A 175 -17.26 -13.66 12.48
CA GLU A 175 -16.32 -13.41 11.35
C GLU A 175 -16.74 -12.16 10.56
N GLY A 176 -18.01 -11.95 10.34
CA GLY A 176 -18.54 -10.80 9.59
C GLY A 176 -18.22 -9.47 10.28
N GLU A 177 -18.46 -9.35 11.57
CA GLU A 177 -18.22 -8.13 12.35
C GLU A 177 -16.73 -7.82 12.48
N ARG A 178 -15.89 -8.82 12.76
CA ARG A 178 -14.44 -8.67 12.78
C ARG A 178 -13.90 -8.22 11.44
N TRP A 179 -14.49 -8.74 10.35
CA TRP A 179 -14.11 -8.34 9.01
C TRP A 179 -14.41 -6.86 8.75
N ASP A 180 -15.63 -6.43 9.06
CA ASP A 180 -16.04 -5.03 8.89
C ASP A 180 -15.17 -4.08 9.71
N LYS A 181 -15.00 -4.37 11.00
CA LYS A 181 -14.13 -3.61 11.89
C LYS A 181 -12.69 -3.57 11.39
N GLY A 182 -12.15 -4.72 10.95
CA GLY A 182 -10.79 -4.81 10.47
C GLY A 182 -10.54 -3.92 9.24
N GLU A 183 -11.41 -3.97 8.21
CA GLU A 183 -11.23 -3.10 7.04
C GLU A 183 -11.35 -1.62 7.39
N ARG A 184 -12.19 -1.23 8.35
CA ARG A 184 -12.36 0.15 8.81
C ARG A 184 -11.14 0.70 9.55
N LEU A 185 -10.28 -0.16 10.15
CA LEU A 185 -9.04 0.30 10.79
C LEU A 185 -8.19 1.16 9.86
N LEU A 186 -8.01 0.72 8.59
CA LEU A 186 -7.25 1.49 7.61
C LEU A 186 -8.09 2.58 6.93
N LEU A 187 -9.36 2.32 6.66
CA LEU A 187 -10.21 3.22 5.87
C LEU A 187 -10.73 4.41 6.65
N GLU A 188 -10.96 4.25 7.95
CA GLU A 188 -11.63 5.25 8.80
C GLU A 188 -10.82 5.63 10.04
N GLU A 189 -10.21 4.64 10.73
CA GLU A 189 -9.63 4.89 12.04
C GLU A 189 -8.27 5.62 11.99
N LEU A 190 -7.55 5.59 10.87
CA LEU A 190 -6.30 6.33 10.70
C LEU A 190 -6.49 7.84 10.89
N ARG A 191 -7.66 8.37 10.57
CA ARG A 191 -8.00 9.78 10.80
C ARG A 191 -7.98 10.18 12.27
N ASN A 192 -8.24 9.25 13.18
CA ASN A 192 -8.23 9.51 14.62
C ASN A 192 -6.83 9.80 15.17
N ILE A 193 -5.80 9.46 14.41
CA ILE A 193 -4.39 9.77 14.69
C ILE A 193 -3.82 10.80 13.72
N GLY A 194 -4.68 11.58 13.05
CA GLY A 194 -4.29 12.66 12.15
C GLY A 194 -3.72 12.19 10.80
N ILE A 195 -4.04 10.95 10.37
CA ILE A 195 -3.64 10.45 9.04
C ILE A 195 -4.90 10.36 8.17
N HIS A 196 -4.98 11.25 7.17
CA HIS A 196 -6.15 11.45 6.33
C HIS A 196 -5.97 10.86 4.94
N ASP A 197 -7.06 10.34 4.36
CA ASP A 197 -7.10 9.94 2.95
C ASP A 197 -6.89 11.17 2.05
N SER A 198 -5.71 11.29 1.47
CA SER A 198 -5.29 12.47 0.70
C SER A 198 -6.20 12.69 -0.52
N PHE A 199 -6.66 11.61 -1.19
CA PHE A 199 -7.56 11.74 -2.33
C PHE A 199 -8.93 12.27 -1.90
N ARG A 200 -9.50 11.75 -0.81
CA ARG A 200 -10.80 12.17 -0.30
C ARG A 200 -10.76 13.54 0.35
N HIS A 201 -9.66 13.88 0.99
CA HIS A 201 -9.44 15.23 1.52
C HIS A 201 -9.47 16.29 0.41
N LEU A 202 -8.84 16.02 -0.74
CA LEU A 202 -8.75 16.96 -1.85
C LEU A 202 -10.01 17.00 -2.74
N ASN A 203 -10.68 15.86 -2.94
CA ASN A 203 -11.71 15.70 -3.97
C ASN A 203 -13.11 15.38 -3.41
N GLY A 204 -13.22 15.05 -2.12
CA GLY A 204 -14.47 14.58 -1.53
C GLY A 204 -14.90 13.21 -2.08
N TYR A 205 -16.11 12.80 -1.76
CA TYR A 205 -16.67 11.49 -2.15
C TYR A 205 -17.53 11.53 -3.43
N GLY A 206 -17.81 12.71 -3.95
CA GLY A 206 -18.55 12.88 -5.21
C GLY A 206 -17.75 12.46 -6.46
N ILE A 207 -16.41 12.56 -6.39
CA ILE A 207 -15.53 12.13 -7.47
C ILE A 207 -15.33 10.61 -7.42
N LYS A 208 -15.67 9.93 -8.53
CA LYS A 208 -15.55 8.47 -8.68
C LYS A 208 -14.31 8.13 -9.50
N GLU A 209 -13.18 7.94 -8.81
CA GLU A 209 -11.94 7.43 -9.38
C GLU A 209 -11.64 6.03 -8.84
N TYR A 210 -11.16 5.16 -9.71
CA TYR A 210 -10.92 3.78 -9.38
C TYR A 210 -9.53 3.36 -9.81
N SER A 211 -8.85 2.59 -8.99
CA SER A 211 -7.53 2.04 -9.28
C SER A 211 -7.58 0.60 -9.82
N TRP A 212 -8.73 -0.05 -9.68
CA TRP A 212 -8.95 -1.41 -10.16
C TRP A 212 -10.32 -1.58 -10.81
N TYR A 213 -10.38 -2.36 -11.89
CA TYR A 213 -11.62 -2.60 -12.65
C TYR A 213 -11.83 -4.08 -12.87
N ILE A 214 -13.08 -4.54 -12.74
CA ILE A 214 -13.52 -5.86 -13.16
C ILE A 214 -14.63 -5.72 -14.21
N ASN A 215 -14.52 -6.51 -15.26
CA ASN A 215 -15.60 -6.64 -16.23
C ASN A 215 -16.31 -7.99 -16.00
N THR A 216 -17.57 -7.94 -15.64
CA THR A 216 -18.41 -9.13 -15.47
C THR A 216 -19.56 -9.07 -16.46
N LYS A 217 -19.46 -9.84 -17.56
CA LYS A 217 -20.49 -9.92 -18.61
C LYS A 217 -20.90 -8.54 -19.17
N GLY A 218 -19.94 -7.67 -19.41
CA GLY A 218 -20.19 -6.31 -19.94
C GLY A 218 -20.46 -5.24 -18.88
N ASP A 219 -20.68 -5.62 -17.62
CA ASP A 219 -20.82 -4.68 -16.51
C ASP A 219 -19.42 -4.40 -15.90
N VAL A 220 -18.91 -3.19 -16.12
CA VAL A 220 -17.60 -2.75 -15.61
C VAL A 220 -17.80 -2.13 -14.24
N LYS A 221 -17.18 -2.74 -13.22
CA LYS A 221 -17.19 -2.24 -11.84
C LYS A 221 -15.81 -1.77 -11.44
N GLY A 222 -15.70 -0.52 -11.02
CA GLY A 222 -14.48 0.04 -10.46
C GLY A 222 -14.39 -0.14 -8.94
N ARG A 223 -13.15 -0.17 -8.44
CA ARG A 223 -12.80 -0.17 -7.02
C ARG A 223 -11.61 0.75 -6.81
N ARG A 224 -11.59 1.46 -5.71
CA ARG A 224 -10.41 2.18 -5.27
C ARG A 224 -9.72 1.34 -4.20
N TYR A 225 -8.73 0.57 -4.61
CA TYR A 225 -7.95 -0.32 -3.74
C TYR A 225 -6.60 0.26 -3.36
N ASP A 226 -6.08 1.16 -4.20
CA ASP A 226 -4.84 1.87 -3.94
C ASP A 226 -5.15 3.18 -3.21
N HIS A 227 -4.47 3.39 -2.10
CA HIS A 227 -4.69 4.50 -1.21
C HIS A 227 -3.38 5.24 -0.92
N ILE A 228 -3.49 6.54 -0.69
CA ILE A 228 -2.44 7.37 -0.12
C ILE A 228 -3.09 8.18 0.99
N HIS A 229 -2.63 7.98 2.20
CA HIS A 229 -3.01 8.74 3.37
C HIS A 229 -1.80 9.52 3.89
N SER A 230 -1.99 10.71 4.41
CA SER A 230 -0.91 11.53 4.97
C SER A 230 -1.32 12.17 6.28
N SER A 231 -0.35 12.38 7.16
CA SER A 231 -0.53 13.24 8.33
C SER A 231 -0.72 14.69 7.90
N ASP A 232 -1.35 15.47 8.75
CA ASP A 232 -1.37 16.92 8.63
C ASP A 232 0.06 17.48 8.71
N THR A 233 0.33 18.54 7.96
CA THR A 233 1.65 19.22 7.90
C THR A 233 1.78 20.28 8.96
#